data_62d81e271c44606f5413b3177b5b1ee6
#
_entry.id   62d81e271c44606f5413b3177b5b1ee6
#
_cell.length_a   1.000
_cell.length_b   1.000
_cell.length_c   1.000
_cell.angle_alpha   90.00
_cell.angle_beta   90.00
_cell.angle_gamma   90.00
#
_symmetry.space_group_name_H-M   'P 1'
#
loop_
_entity.id
_entity.type
_entity.pdbx_description
1 polymer ?
#
loop_
_entity_poly.entity_id
_entity_poly.type
_entity_poly.pdbx_seq_one_letter_code
_entity_poly.pdbx_strand_id
1 'polypeptide(L)'
;DWETHGSVNVVRAIQASCDVYFYEVANEMGIEKMSLFLKKFNLGAPTQIDINPEKNGVVPNREWKRKNFSSRENQSWYQGETIIAGIGQGYMLATPLQLAVATAIVANRGSAHKPHLLKAIENTKTGELQYIESEEINYLADIKEENWDLVHQGMVAVVNERRGTAYGVFPDNSPIAGKTGSSQVFSIDRSSNKEVPLELRDHGLFVGYAPLNEPEIIVSIIVENGGGGRVSAAPVAEKIFNSYLERTITNAD
;
A
#
# COMPACT_ATOMS: atom_id res chain seq x y z
N ASP A 1 -6.41 10.81 15.14
CA ASP A 1 -7.22 9.62 14.83
C ASP A 1 -8.69 10.02 14.64
N TRP A 2 -9.41 9.29 13.83
CA TRP A 2 -10.83 9.56 13.53
C TRP A 2 -11.78 9.06 14.64
N GLU A 3 -11.31 8.15 15.49
CA GLU A 3 -12.04 7.52 16.58
C GLU A 3 -11.09 7.15 17.72
N THR A 4 -11.61 6.97 18.92
CA THR A 4 -10.84 6.45 20.07
C THR A 4 -10.84 4.92 20.03
N HIS A 5 -9.67 4.31 19.81
CA HIS A 5 -9.53 2.86 19.69
C HIS A 5 -9.19 2.14 21.02
N GLY A 6 -8.86 2.89 22.09
CA GLY A 6 -8.39 2.32 23.35
C GLY A 6 -7.04 1.62 23.24
N SER A 7 -6.80 0.59 24.02
CA SER A 7 -5.59 -0.23 23.91
C SER A 7 -5.71 -1.19 22.74
N VAL A 8 -4.77 -1.14 21.81
CA VAL A 8 -4.73 -1.95 20.59
C VAL A 8 -3.39 -2.66 20.46
N ASN A 9 -3.41 -3.89 19.93
CA ASN A 9 -2.24 -4.58 19.41
C ASN A 9 -2.09 -4.30 17.90
N VAL A 10 -1.03 -4.78 17.27
CA VAL A 10 -0.74 -4.54 15.85
C VAL A 10 -1.87 -5.00 14.92
N VAL A 11 -2.46 -6.18 15.16
CA VAL A 11 -3.59 -6.72 14.37
C VAL A 11 -4.77 -5.76 14.41
N ARG A 12 -5.15 -5.33 15.62
CA ARG A 12 -6.26 -4.39 15.81
C ARG A 12 -5.93 -3.00 15.26
N ALA A 13 -4.69 -2.56 15.35
CA ALA A 13 -4.24 -1.28 14.81
C ALA A 13 -4.35 -1.25 13.27
N ILE A 14 -3.97 -2.34 12.60
CA ILE A 14 -4.12 -2.48 11.14
C ILE A 14 -5.60 -2.53 10.77
N GLN A 15 -6.38 -3.35 11.46
CA GLN A 15 -7.82 -3.54 11.24
C GLN A 15 -8.60 -2.21 11.30
N ALA A 16 -8.37 -1.43 12.35
CA ALA A 16 -9.09 -0.18 12.60
C ALA A 16 -8.41 1.05 11.95
N SER A 17 -7.25 0.85 11.32
CA SER A 17 -6.42 1.97 10.82
C SER A 17 -6.09 2.99 11.92
N CYS A 18 -5.53 2.53 13.04
CA CYS A 18 -5.26 3.34 14.23
C CYS A 18 -4.00 4.18 14.02
N ASP A 19 -4.17 5.46 13.69
CA ASP A 19 -3.05 6.39 13.47
C ASP A 19 -2.16 6.51 14.70
N VAL A 20 -2.75 6.61 15.89
CA VAL A 20 -2.00 6.79 17.16
C VAL A 20 -1.00 5.67 17.39
N TYR A 21 -1.40 4.41 17.13
CA TYR A 21 -0.48 3.27 17.23
C TYR A 21 0.74 3.45 16.32
N PHE A 22 0.52 3.82 15.06
CA PHE A 22 1.60 4.00 14.09
C PHE A 22 2.40 5.29 14.31
N TYR A 23 1.81 6.32 14.91
CA TYR A 23 2.55 7.49 15.38
C TYR A 23 3.58 7.13 16.46
N GLU A 24 3.19 6.30 17.42
CA GLU A 24 4.09 5.84 18.48
C GLU A 24 5.20 4.95 17.92
N VAL A 25 4.86 3.99 17.07
CA VAL A 25 5.85 3.13 16.39
C VAL A 25 6.84 3.95 15.58
N ALA A 26 6.37 4.92 14.79
CA ALA A 26 7.24 5.78 14.00
C ALA A 26 8.14 6.65 14.88
N ASN A 27 7.58 7.18 15.98
CA ASN A 27 8.33 8.01 16.93
C ASN A 27 9.44 7.22 17.64
N GLU A 28 9.17 5.98 18.05
CA GLU A 28 10.17 5.11 18.70
C GLU A 28 11.22 4.63 17.69
N MET A 29 10.82 4.27 16.48
CA MET A 29 11.74 3.81 15.43
C MET A 29 12.66 4.94 14.96
N GLY A 30 12.13 6.13 14.81
CA GLY A 30 12.78 7.29 14.22
C GLY A 30 12.90 7.22 12.70
N ILE A 31 12.98 8.40 12.06
CA ILE A 31 12.91 8.53 10.59
C ILE A 31 13.99 7.76 9.84
N GLU A 32 15.21 7.70 10.36
CA GLU A 32 16.31 7.03 9.65
C GLU A 32 16.09 5.52 9.54
N LYS A 33 15.73 4.85 10.65
CA LYS A 33 15.44 3.41 10.64
C LYS A 33 14.20 3.11 9.80
N MET A 34 13.14 3.93 9.96
CA MET A 34 11.91 3.79 9.20
C MET A 34 12.16 3.95 7.70
N SER A 35 12.90 4.99 7.28
CA SER A 35 13.26 5.21 5.89
C SER A 35 14.05 4.04 5.28
N LEU A 36 15.04 3.51 6.01
CA LEU A 36 15.82 2.35 5.57
C LEU A 36 14.94 1.10 5.44
N PHE A 37 14.00 0.90 6.37
CA PHE A 37 13.09 -0.23 6.33
C PHE A 37 12.09 -0.14 5.17
N LEU A 38 11.48 1.03 4.97
CA LEU A 38 10.52 1.26 3.87
C LEU A 38 11.16 1.06 2.48
N LYS A 39 12.44 1.41 2.33
CA LYS A 39 13.18 1.14 1.08
C LYS A 39 13.33 -0.35 0.77
N LYS A 40 13.32 -1.22 1.77
CA LYS A 40 13.32 -2.67 1.56
C LYS A 40 12.01 -3.18 0.94
N PHE A 41 10.91 -2.42 1.00
CA PHE A 41 9.65 -2.67 0.29
C PHE A 41 9.62 -2.03 -1.10
N ASN A 42 10.78 -1.69 -1.66
CA ASN A 42 10.92 -1.02 -2.95
C ASN A 42 10.24 0.36 -3.04
N LEU A 43 9.99 1.00 -1.89
CA LEU A 43 9.48 2.38 -1.85
C LEU A 43 10.61 3.39 -2.03
N GLY A 44 10.35 4.48 -2.74
CA GLY A 44 11.31 5.55 -2.98
C GLY A 44 12.35 5.25 -4.07
N ALA A 45 12.17 4.18 -4.84
CA ALA A 45 12.99 3.80 -5.99
C ALA A 45 12.10 3.25 -7.13
N PRO A 46 12.56 3.28 -8.39
CA PRO A 46 11.84 2.64 -9.49
C PRO A 46 11.65 1.14 -9.24
N THR A 47 10.52 0.59 -9.67
CA THR A 47 10.28 -0.87 -9.63
C THR A 47 11.03 -1.61 -10.73
N GLN A 48 11.60 -0.87 -11.68
CA GLN A 48 12.29 -1.38 -12.85
C GLN A 48 11.37 -2.17 -13.81
N ILE A 49 10.08 -1.81 -13.84
CA ILE A 49 9.18 -2.31 -14.87
C ILE A 49 9.71 -1.92 -16.28
N ASP A 50 9.41 -2.74 -17.26
CA ASP A 50 9.86 -2.57 -18.66
C ASP A 50 9.18 -1.40 -19.42
N ILE A 51 8.62 -0.41 -18.70
CA ILE A 51 8.08 0.86 -19.22
C ILE A 51 8.83 2.04 -18.65
N ASN A 52 9.18 3.00 -19.51
CA ASN A 52 9.81 4.26 -19.12
C ASN A 52 8.98 5.47 -19.61
N PRO A 53 8.99 6.60 -18.87
CA PRO A 53 9.68 6.85 -17.59
C PRO A 53 8.88 6.38 -16.37
N GLU A 54 9.56 5.88 -15.34
CA GLU A 54 8.98 5.52 -14.05
C GLU A 54 9.30 6.61 -12.99
N LYS A 55 8.34 6.90 -12.10
CA LYS A 55 8.55 7.84 -10.99
C LYS A 55 9.08 7.12 -9.76
N ASN A 56 10.04 7.76 -9.07
CA ASN A 56 10.72 7.15 -7.91
C ASN A 56 9.89 7.18 -6.62
N GLY A 57 8.82 8.00 -6.54
CA GLY A 57 8.23 8.32 -5.25
C GLY A 57 9.22 9.02 -4.32
N VAL A 58 8.90 9.13 -3.04
CA VAL A 58 9.75 9.72 -2.01
C VAL A 58 9.59 8.94 -0.71
N VAL A 59 10.69 8.40 -0.19
CA VAL A 59 10.80 7.95 1.20
C VAL A 59 11.68 8.98 1.93
N PRO A 60 11.08 9.89 2.71
CA PRO A 60 11.80 11.02 3.26
C PRO A 60 12.72 10.59 4.41
N ASN A 61 13.81 11.34 4.58
CA ASN A 61 14.68 11.31 5.74
C ASN A 61 15.39 12.67 5.88
N ARG A 62 16.27 12.81 6.89
CA ARG A 62 16.99 14.07 7.14
C ARG A 62 17.88 14.48 5.96
N GLU A 63 18.53 13.51 5.31
CA GLU A 63 19.41 13.79 4.16
C GLU A 63 18.59 14.24 2.96
N TRP A 64 17.47 13.53 2.66
CA TRP A 64 16.55 13.94 1.60
C TRP A 64 16.05 15.38 1.82
N LYS A 65 15.63 15.71 3.03
CA LYS A 65 15.13 17.05 3.34
C LYS A 65 16.17 18.12 3.14
N ARG A 66 17.40 17.88 3.59
CA ARG A 66 18.53 18.83 3.36
C ARG A 66 18.82 19.07 1.89
N LYS A 67 18.66 18.04 1.04
CA LYS A 67 18.93 18.17 -0.40
C LYS A 67 17.80 18.88 -1.17
N ASN A 68 16.56 18.79 -0.68
CA ASN A 68 15.41 19.29 -1.42
C ASN A 68 14.89 20.67 -0.99
N PHE A 69 15.38 21.20 0.13
CA PHE A 69 14.99 22.51 0.62
C PHE A 69 16.18 23.46 0.66
N SER A 70 15.98 24.69 0.21
CA SER A 70 17.06 25.71 0.09
C SER A 70 17.31 26.49 1.38
N SER A 71 16.29 26.77 2.18
CA SER A 71 16.45 27.52 3.42
C SER A 71 16.90 26.63 4.57
N ARG A 72 17.82 27.09 5.40
CA ARG A 72 18.36 26.36 6.54
C ARG A 72 17.28 25.93 7.53
N GLU A 73 16.26 26.75 7.72
CA GLU A 73 15.12 26.46 8.59
C GLU A 73 14.33 25.26 8.05
N ASN A 74 14.03 25.25 6.75
CA ASN A 74 13.29 24.17 6.10
C ASN A 74 14.09 22.88 5.92
N GLN A 75 15.43 22.92 6.06
CA GLN A 75 16.29 21.73 6.03
C GLN A 75 16.28 20.95 7.34
N SER A 76 15.86 21.58 8.46
CA SER A 76 15.76 20.93 9.77
C SER A 76 14.64 19.90 9.77
N TRP A 77 14.93 18.70 10.32
CA TRP A 77 13.93 17.63 10.49
C TRP A 77 13.27 17.76 11.85
N TYR A 78 11.96 17.82 11.89
CA TYR A 78 11.18 17.89 13.11
C TYR A 78 10.53 16.54 13.45
N GLN A 79 10.34 16.27 14.74
CA GLN A 79 9.73 15.04 15.22
C GLN A 79 8.32 14.80 14.63
N GLY A 80 7.52 15.85 14.51
CA GLY A 80 6.20 15.77 13.88
C GLY A 80 6.22 15.23 12.45
N GLU A 81 7.29 15.48 11.69
CA GLU A 81 7.45 14.95 10.33
C GLU A 81 7.68 13.42 10.34
N THR A 82 8.38 12.90 11.36
CA THR A 82 8.52 11.45 11.56
C THR A 82 7.16 10.80 11.85
N ILE A 83 6.39 11.40 12.75
CA ILE A 83 5.07 10.94 13.17
C ILE A 83 4.14 10.87 11.97
N ILE A 84 4.04 11.94 11.18
CA ILE A 84 3.19 12.02 10.00
C ILE A 84 3.65 11.04 8.91
N ALA A 85 4.95 10.87 8.71
CA ALA A 85 5.49 9.89 7.76
C ALA A 85 5.15 8.44 8.16
N GLY A 86 4.96 8.17 9.47
CA GLY A 86 4.56 6.87 10.00
C GLY A 86 3.22 6.35 9.52
N ILE A 87 2.34 7.22 9.05
CA ILE A 87 1.05 6.86 8.44
C ILE A 87 1.03 7.13 6.92
N GLY A 88 2.21 7.33 6.30
CA GLY A 88 2.32 7.54 4.85
C GLY A 88 1.93 8.94 4.37
N GLN A 89 1.88 9.93 5.28
CA GLN A 89 1.55 11.32 4.98
C GLN A 89 2.79 12.22 4.94
N GLY A 90 2.59 13.52 4.80
CA GLY A 90 3.66 14.50 4.76
C GLY A 90 4.45 14.43 3.45
N TYR A 91 5.75 14.15 3.54
CA TYR A 91 6.63 14.07 2.35
C TYR A 91 6.66 12.69 1.69
N MET A 92 5.95 11.69 2.24
CA MET A 92 5.86 10.37 1.62
C MET A 92 5.13 10.45 0.28
N LEU A 93 5.75 9.91 -0.77
CA LEU A 93 5.13 9.75 -2.09
C LEU A 93 5.42 8.35 -2.60
N ALA A 94 4.38 7.64 -3.02
CA ALA A 94 4.49 6.34 -3.66
C ALA A 94 3.64 6.29 -4.93
N THR A 95 4.13 5.58 -5.95
CA THR A 95 3.30 5.28 -7.12
C THR A 95 2.37 4.11 -6.81
N PRO A 96 1.22 3.98 -7.49
CA PRO A 96 0.37 2.78 -7.36
C PRO A 96 1.12 1.48 -7.62
N LEU A 97 2.07 1.47 -8.55
CA LEU A 97 2.90 0.31 -8.83
C LEU A 97 3.84 -0.04 -7.67
N GLN A 98 4.46 0.96 -7.03
CA GLN A 98 5.27 0.73 -5.82
C GLN A 98 4.42 0.16 -4.68
N LEU A 99 3.18 0.64 -4.51
CA LEU A 99 2.26 0.09 -3.52
C LEU A 99 1.87 -1.36 -3.86
N ALA A 100 1.69 -1.68 -5.15
CA ALA A 100 1.44 -3.06 -5.58
C ALA A 100 2.64 -3.97 -5.26
N VAL A 101 3.88 -3.56 -5.58
CA VAL A 101 5.10 -4.32 -5.26
C VAL A 101 5.26 -4.47 -3.75
N ALA A 102 5.08 -3.41 -2.97
CA ALA A 102 5.15 -3.48 -1.50
C ALA A 102 4.08 -4.44 -0.94
N THR A 103 2.87 -4.44 -1.52
CA THR A 103 1.80 -5.36 -1.14
C THR A 103 2.14 -6.80 -1.51
N ALA A 104 2.77 -7.03 -2.68
CA ALA A 104 3.26 -8.34 -3.09
C ALA A 104 4.33 -8.89 -2.13
N ILE A 105 5.26 -8.04 -1.69
CA ILE A 105 6.27 -8.40 -0.68
C ILE A 105 5.58 -8.82 0.64
N VAL A 106 4.53 -8.12 1.07
CA VAL A 106 3.75 -8.52 2.26
C VAL A 106 3.03 -9.84 1.99
N ALA A 107 2.33 -9.98 0.88
CA ALA A 107 1.53 -11.16 0.53
C ALA A 107 2.39 -12.43 0.48
N ASN A 108 3.61 -12.33 -0.07
CA ASN A 108 4.56 -13.44 -0.22
C ASN A 108 5.63 -13.48 0.89
N ARG A 109 5.37 -12.88 2.05
CA ARG A 109 6.21 -12.99 3.24
C ARG A 109 7.68 -12.60 3.02
N GLY A 110 7.91 -11.54 2.25
CA GLY A 110 9.23 -10.95 2.04
C GLY A 110 9.77 -11.01 0.62
N SER A 111 9.14 -11.75 -0.28
CA SER A 111 9.53 -11.81 -1.69
C SER A 111 8.49 -11.19 -2.62
N ALA A 112 8.91 -10.79 -3.81
CA ALA A 112 8.02 -10.39 -4.89
C ALA A 112 8.70 -10.57 -6.25
N HIS A 113 7.90 -10.70 -7.28
CA HIS A 113 8.40 -10.71 -8.64
C HIS A 113 8.65 -9.30 -9.15
N LYS A 114 9.73 -9.13 -9.92
CA LYS A 114 9.98 -7.89 -10.65
C LYS A 114 8.84 -7.66 -11.64
N PRO A 115 8.14 -6.52 -11.58
CA PRO A 115 7.03 -6.28 -12.49
C PRO A 115 7.52 -6.14 -13.94
N HIS A 116 6.77 -6.73 -14.89
CA HIS A 116 6.99 -6.59 -16.33
C HIS A 116 5.67 -6.71 -17.09
N LEU A 117 5.59 -6.11 -18.27
CA LEU A 117 4.44 -6.21 -19.17
C LEU A 117 4.68 -7.16 -20.34
N LEU A 118 5.94 -7.27 -20.76
CA LEU A 118 6.30 -8.15 -21.86
C LEU A 118 6.20 -9.61 -21.40
N LYS A 119 5.20 -10.34 -21.91
CA LYS A 119 4.97 -11.75 -21.59
C LYS A 119 5.78 -12.68 -22.46
N ALA A 120 5.81 -12.42 -23.78
CA ALA A 120 6.52 -13.24 -24.75
C ALA A 120 6.81 -12.45 -26.03
N ILE A 121 7.80 -12.92 -26.76
CA ILE A 121 8.17 -12.44 -28.10
C ILE A 121 7.90 -13.58 -29.09
N GLU A 122 7.12 -13.33 -30.12
CA GLU A 122 6.86 -14.27 -31.21
C GLU A 122 7.81 -14.04 -32.38
N ASN A 123 8.46 -15.07 -32.83
CA ASN A 123 9.19 -15.05 -34.09
C ASN A 123 8.20 -15.17 -35.24
N THR A 124 7.98 -14.08 -35.95
CA THR A 124 6.97 -13.99 -37.03
C THR A 124 7.21 -14.92 -38.23
N LYS A 125 8.42 -15.51 -38.38
CA LYS A 125 8.75 -16.46 -39.44
C LYS A 125 8.53 -17.91 -39.02
N THR A 126 8.78 -18.24 -37.75
CA THR A 126 8.71 -19.62 -37.26
C THR A 126 7.47 -19.89 -36.41
N GLY A 127 6.81 -18.86 -35.89
CA GLY A 127 5.72 -18.93 -34.89
C GLY A 127 6.22 -19.31 -33.51
N GLU A 128 7.53 -19.37 -33.28
CA GLU A 128 8.12 -19.74 -32.00
C GLU A 128 7.93 -18.60 -30.98
N LEU A 129 7.43 -18.94 -29.78
CA LEU A 129 7.25 -18.02 -28.66
C LEU A 129 8.41 -18.15 -27.67
N GLN A 130 9.10 -17.04 -27.42
CA GLN A 130 10.06 -16.89 -26.35
C GLN A 130 9.40 -16.18 -25.19
N TYR A 131 9.09 -16.90 -24.11
CA TYR A 131 8.50 -16.32 -22.89
C TYR A 131 9.57 -15.58 -22.08
N ILE A 132 9.15 -14.46 -21.47
CA ILE A 132 9.96 -13.72 -20.51
C ILE A 132 9.71 -14.34 -19.14
N GLU A 133 10.79 -14.85 -18.53
CA GLU A 133 10.73 -15.37 -17.17
C GLU A 133 10.65 -14.22 -16.16
N SER A 134 9.81 -14.39 -15.15
CA SER A 134 9.68 -13.45 -14.06
C SER A 134 10.80 -13.65 -13.04
N GLU A 135 11.52 -12.59 -12.71
CA GLU A 135 12.57 -12.62 -11.69
C GLU A 135 11.95 -12.44 -10.31
N GLU A 136 12.07 -13.46 -9.45
CA GLU A 136 11.70 -13.37 -8.04
C GLU A 136 12.84 -12.73 -7.25
N ILE A 137 12.51 -11.70 -6.46
CA ILE A 137 13.45 -10.97 -5.61
C ILE A 137 13.03 -11.17 -4.15
N ASN A 138 13.96 -11.66 -3.33
CA ASN A 138 13.76 -11.72 -1.88
C ASN A 138 14.22 -10.40 -1.24
N TYR A 139 13.26 -9.59 -0.84
CA TYR A 139 13.50 -8.26 -0.28
C TYR A 139 13.76 -8.30 1.23
N LEU A 140 13.16 -9.26 1.96
CA LEU A 140 13.06 -9.25 3.42
C LEU A 140 13.21 -10.66 4.01
N ALA A 141 14.36 -11.33 3.73
CA ALA A 141 14.66 -12.69 4.19
C ALA A 141 14.71 -12.84 5.72
N ASP A 142 15.00 -11.74 6.45
CA ASP A 142 15.31 -11.79 7.88
C ASP A 142 14.09 -11.54 8.79
N ILE A 143 12.89 -11.37 8.21
CA ILE A 143 11.67 -11.14 8.98
C ILE A 143 11.12 -12.49 9.46
N LYS A 144 10.84 -12.61 10.76
CA LYS A 144 10.25 -13.81 11.35
C LYS A 144 8.83 -14.04 10.82
N GLU A 145 8.48 -15.31 10.62
CA GLU A 145 7.14 -15.73 10.17
C GLU A 145 6.02 -15.18 11.04
N GLU A 146 6.21 -15.16 12.35
CA GLU A 146 5.23 -14.62 13.32
C GLU A 146 4.84 -13.17 13.02
N ASN A 147 5.78 -12.35 12.51
CA ASN A 147 5.50 -10.96 12.17
C ASN A 147 4.65 -10.86 10.89
N TRP A 148 4.91 -11.73 9.91
CA TRP A 148 4.07 -11.84 8.72
C TRP A 148 2.65 -12.26 9.08
N ASP A 149 2.51 -13.27 9.94
CA ASP A 149 1.20 -13.74 10.42
C ASP A 149 0.38 -12.62 11.05
N LEU A 150 1.00 -11.78 11.89
CA LEU A 150 0.31 -10.66 12.53
C LEU A 150 -0.15 -9.60 11.52
N VAL A 151 0.68 -9.30 10.51
CA VAL A 151 0.32 -8.34 9.46
C VAL A 151 -0.80 -8.91 8.58
N HIS A 152 -0.69 -10.18 8.16
CA HIS A 152 -1.73 -10.86 7.38
C HIS A 152 -3.06 -10.91 8.12
N GLN A 153 -3.06 -11.30 9.41
CA GLN A 153 -4.25 -11.29 10.26
C GLN A 153 -4.89 -9.90 10.32
N GLY A 154 -4.08 -8.85 10.48
CA GLY A 154 -4.56 -7.47 10.47
C GLY A 154 -5.22 -7.10 9.14
N MET A 155 -4.61 -7.45 8.00
CA MET A 155 -5.14 -7.17 6.66
C MET A 155 -6.39 -7.98 6.34
N VAL A 156 -6.48 -9.24 6.79
CA VAL A 156 -7.71 -10.05 6.72
C VAL A 156 -8.82 -9.42 7.56
N ALA A 157 -8.51 -8.97 8.77
CA ALA A 157 -9.46 -8.34 9.66
C ALA A 157 -10.03 -7.00 9.12
N VAL A 158 -9.23 -6.24 8.32
CA VAL A 158 -9.71 -5.03 7.60
C VAL A 158 -10.91 -5.35 6.72
N VAL A 159 -10.89 -6.49 6.02
CA VAL A 159 -11.89 -6.89 5.02
C VAL A 159 -13.05 -7.66 5.67
N ASN A 160 -12.73 -8.63 6.53
CA ASN A 160 -13.67 -9.66 6.96
C ASN A 160 -14.28 -9.44 8.35
N GLU A 161 -13.71 -8.57 9.18
CA GLU A 161 -14.21 -8.38 10.53
C GLU A 161 -15.02 -7.10 10.70
N ARG A 162 -16.06 -7.17 11.56
CA ARG A 162 -17.05 -6.09 11.77
C ARG A 162 -16.49 -4.71 12.08
N ARG A 163 -15.26 -4.62 12.63
CA ARG A 163 -14.58 -3.36 12.93
C ARG A 163 -13.49 -3.01 11.91
N GLY A 164 -13.40 -3.77 10.83
CA GLY A 164 -12.47 -3.51 9.74
C GLY A 164 -12.89 -2.33 8.89
N THR A 165 -11.93 -1.54 8.42
CA THR A 165 -12.22 -0.33 7.64
C THR A 165 -12.83 -0.60 6.27
N ALA A 166 -12.75 -1.85 5.75
CA ALA A 166 -13.40 -2.29 4.52
C ALA A 166 -14.54 -3.31 4.75
N TYR A 167 -14.92 -3.56 6.02
CA TYR A 167 -15.99 -4.50 6.34
C TYR A 167 -17.31 -4.15 5.65
N GLY A 168 -17.97 -5.16 5.04
CA GLY A 168 -19.23 -4.99 4.32
C GLY A 168 -19.11 -4.39 2.92
N VAL A 169 -17.89 -4.18 2.42
CA VAL A 169 -17.63 -3.86 1.01
C VAL A 169 -17.46 -5.13 0.20
N PHE A 170 -16.79 -6.12 0.77
CA PHE A 170 -16.55 -7.44 0.18
C PHE A 170 -17.56 -8.45 0.71
N PRO A 171 -17.81 -9.57 -0.02
CA PRO A 171 -18.62 -10.68 0.49
C PRO A 171 -18.09 -11.21 1.84
N ASP A 172 -18.98 -11.78 2.65
CA ASP A 172 -18.60 -12.43 3.91
C ASP A 172 -17.61 -13.59 3.66
N ASN A 173 -16.61 -13.71 4.53
CA ASN A 173 -15.53 -14.72 4.40
C ASN A 173 -14.77 -14.64 3.08
N SER A 174 -14.58 -13.44 2.58
CA SER A 174 -13.84 -13.19 1.35
C SER A 174 -12.37 -13.69 1.46
N PRO A 175 -11.83 -14.38 0.43
CA PRO A 175 -10.44 -14.83 0.43
C PRO A 175 -9.46 -13.69 0.13
N ILE A 176 -9.77 -12.47 0.60
CA ILE A 176 -9.06 -11.23 0.32
C ILE A 176 -8.50 -10.66 1.62
N ALA A 177 -7.25 -10.23 1.58
CA ALA A 177 -6.64 -9.38 2.58
C ALA A 177 -6.36 -8.00 1.97
N GLY A 178 -6.54 -6.93 2.75
CA GLY A 178 -6.33 -5.60 2.21
C GLY A 178 -6.19 -4.51 3.25
N LYS A 179 -5.98 -3.29 2.78
CA LYS A 179 -5.89 -2.08 3.59
C LYS A 179 -6.46 -0.89 2.83
N THR A 180 -7.37 -0.18 3.46
CA THR A 180 -7.86 1.11 2.99
C THR A 180 -6.87 2.21 3.31
N GLY A 181 -6.83 3.25 2.48
CA GLY A 181 -6.07 4.46 2.73
C GLY A 181 -6.85 5.71 2.33
N SER A 182 -6.45 6.84 2.88
CA SER A 182 -6.90 8.16 2.46
C SER A 182 -5.68 9.07 2.42
N SER A 183 -5.36 9.59 1.23
CA SER A 183 -4.25 10.54 1.06
C SER A 183 -4.78 11.94 1.03
N GLN A 184 -4.38 12.75 2.01
CA GLN A 184 -4.81 14.13 2.11
C GLN A 184 -4.20 14.98 1.00
N VAL A 185 -5.06 15.66 0.24
CA VAL A 185 -4.66 16.63 -0.80
C VAL A 185 -4.45 18.00 -0.18
N PHE A 186 -5.26 18.35 0.81
CA PHE A 186 -5.22 19.65 1.46
C PHE A 186 -5.60 19.55 2.94
N SER A 187 -4.97 20.38 3.79
CA SER A 187 -5.37 20.51 5.20
C SER A 187 -6.63 21.34 5.30
N ILE A 188 -7.77 20.70 5.43
CA ILE A 188 -9.06 21.36 5.60
C ILE A 188 -9.40 21.39 7.08
N ASP A 189 -9.83 22.55 7.56
CA ASP A 189 -10.47 22.65 8.86
C ASP A 189 -11.83 21.93 8.82
N ARG A 190 -11.83 20.69 9.29
CA ARG A 190 -13.04 19.83 9.34
C ARG A 190 -14.11 20.32 10.32
N SER A 191 -13.82 21.36 11.09
CA SER A 191 -14.83 22.00 11.97
C SER A 191 -15.82 22.87 11.21
N SER A 192 -15.52 23.23 9.96
CA SER A 192 -16.44 23.98 9.12
C SER A 192 -17.40 23.02 8.40
N ASN A 193 -18.71 23.20 8.59
CA ASN A 193 -19.78 22.47 7.88
C ASN A 193 -19.83 22.79 6.36
N LYS A 194 -18.75 23.25 5.75
CA LYS A 194 -18.69 23.56 4.32
C LYS A 194 -18.42 22.29 3.53
N GLU A 195 -19.17 22.08 2.47
CA GLU A 195 -18.93 21.01 1.52
C GLU A 195 -17.56 21.19 0.86
N VAL A 196 -16.72 20.15 0.93
CA VAL A 196 -15.37 20.19 0.36
C VAL A 196 -15.47 20.12 -1.16
N PRO A 197 -14.96 21.10 -1.91
CA PRO A 197 -14.89 21.04 -3.36
C PRO A 197 -14.24 19.73 -3.85
N LEU A 198 -14.69 19.22 -4.99
CA LEU A 198 -14.24 17.92 -5.50
C LEU A 198 -12.71 17.84 -5.60
N GLU A 199 -12.07 18.88 -6.13
CA GLU A 199 -10.64 18.99 -6.35
C GLU A 199 -9.79 19.05 -5.07
N LEU A 200 -10.42 19.27 -3.92
CA LEU A 200 -9.78 19.33 -2.60
C LEU A 200 -10.08 18.10 -1.73
N ARG A 201 -10.91 17.17 -2.22
CA ARG A 201 -11.20 15.95 -1.48
C ARG A 201 -9.96 15.04 -1.45
N ASP A 202 -9.83 14.28 -0.39
CA ASP A 202 -8.78 13.28 -0.24
C ASP A 202 -8.83 12.26 -1.39
N HIS A 203 -7.68 11.67 -1.72
CA HIS A 203 -7.66 10.52 -2.61
C HIS A 203 -7.97 9.26 -1.81
N GLY A 204 -8.90 8.45 -2.30
CA GLY A 204 -9.21 7.15 -1.73
C GLY A 204 -8.27 6.09 -2.24
N LEU A 205 -7.71 5.26 -1.35
CA LEU A 205 -6.78 4.20 -1.71
C LEU A 205 -7.25 2.85 -1.17
N PHE A 206 -6.90 1.80 -1.89
CA PHE A 206 -6.99 0.43 -1.43
C PHE A 206 -5.83 -0.39 -1.99
N VAL A 207 -5.23 -1.20 -1.15
CA VAL A 207 -4.28 -2.25 -1.56
C VAL A 207 -4.74 -3.58 -0.99
N GLY A 208 -4.51 -4.66 -1.72
CA GLY A 208 -4.88 -5.98 -1.24
C GLY A 208 -4.38 -7.09 -2.15
N TYR A 209 -4.59 -8.31 -1.71
CA TYR A 209 -4.21 -9.52 -2.42
C TYR A 209 -5.24 -10.65 -2.21
N ALA A 210 -5.24 -11.59 -3.13
CA ALA A 210 -6.06 -12.80 -3.10
C ALA A 210 -5.42 -13.92 -3.94
N PRO A 211 -5.70 -15.24 -3.67
CA PRO A 211 -6.27 -15.76 -2.42
C PRO A 211 -5.34 -15.57 -1.20
N LEU A 212 -5.85 -15.84 0.03
CA LEU A 212 -5.10 -15.61 1.27
C LEU A 212 -3.86 -16.49 1.42
N ASN A 213 -3.98 -17.78 1.03
CA ASN A 213 -2.91 -18.76 1.28
C ASN A 213 -1.87 -18.80 0.15
N GLU A 214 -2.30 -18.62 -1.09
CA GLU A 214 -1.47 -18.62 -2.30
C GLU A 214 -1.82 -17.40 -3.13
N PRO A 215 -1.28 -16.22 -2.82
CA PRO A 215 -1.63 -14.98 -3.51
C PRO A 215 -1.31 -15.02 -5.00
N GLU A 216 -2.33 -14.89 -5.84
CA GLU A 216 -2.20 -14.88 -7.30
C GLU A 216 -2.38 -13.48 -7.90
N ILE A 217 -3.14 -12.62 -7.20
CA ILE A 217 -3.41 -11.26 -7.67
C ILE A 217 -3.18 -10.24 -6.56
N ILE A 218 -2.49 -9.18 -6.94
CA ILE A 218 -2.32 -7.97 -6.13
C ILE A 218 -3.09 -6.83 -6.78
N VAL A 219 -3.82 -6.09 -5.96
CA VAL A 219 -4.57 -4.91 -6.41
C VAL A 219 -4.10 -3.69 -5.66
N SER A 220 -3.77 -2.63 -6.38
CA SER A 220 -3.45 -1.29 -5.83
C SER A 220 -4.26 -0.25 -6.58
N ILE A 221 -5.16 0.43 -5.88
CA ILE A 221 -6.09 1.39 -6.45
C ILE A 221 -5.92 2.73 -5.77
N ILE A 222 -5.92 3.77 -6.59
CA ILE A 222 -6.11 5.15 -6.18
C ILE A 222 -7.30 5.74 -6.94
N VAL A 223 -8.20 6.38 -6.21
CA VAL A 223 -9.31 7.17 -6.77
C VAL A 223 -9.05 8.61 -6.38
N GLU A 224 -8.57 9.39 -7.34
CA GLU A 224 -8.26 10.80 -7.13
C GLU A 224 -9.52 11.56 -6.72
N ASN A 225 -9.41 12.36 -5.66
CA ASN A 225 -10.50 13.15 -5.08
C ASN A 225 -11.77 12.34 -4.71
N GLY A 226 -11.62 11.02 -4.57
CA GLY A 226 -12.72 10.09 -4.27
C GLY A 226 -13.16 10.09 -2.81
N GLY A 227 -12.48 10.81 -1.92
CA GLY A 227 -12.70 10.77 -0.49
C GLY A 227 -12.03 9.57 0.17
N GLY A 228 -12.70 8.89 1.09
CA GLY A 228 -12.12 7.76 1.81
C GLY A 228 -11.99 6.48 0.97
N GLY A 229 -10.95 5.69 1.22
CA GLY A 229 -10.68 4.46 0.48
C GLY A 229 -11.81 3.42 0.57
N ARG A 230 -12.53 3.37 1.69
CA ARG A 230 -13.70 2.48 1.87
C ARG A 230 -14.79 2.73 0.82
N VAL A 231 -15.07 4.01 0.53
CA VAL A 231 -16.22 4.41 -0.30
C VAL A 231 -15.89 4.51 -1.79
N SER A 232 -14.61 4.70 -2.12
CA SER A 232 -14.19 4.92 -3.51
C SER A 232 -13.33 3.79 -4.07
N ALA A 233 -12.23 3.42 -3.40
CA ALA A 233 -11.26 2.47 -3.93
C ALA A 233 -11.61 1.00 -3.62
N ALA A 234 -12.10 0.69 -2.40
CA ALA A 234 -12.43 -0.68 -2.02
C ALA A 234 -13.53 -1.32 -2.87
N PRO A 235 -14.63 -0.60 -3.28
CA PRO A 235 -15.63 -1.18 -4.19
C PRO A 235 -15.10 -1.49 -5.59
N VAL A 236 -14.09 -0.76 -6.06
CA VAL A 236 -13.42 -1.06 -7.33
C VAL A 236 -12.55 -2.31 -7.18
N ALA A 237 -11.81 -2.41 -6.07
CA ALA A 237 -11.00 -3.59 -5.75
C ALA A 237 -11.86 -4.86 -5.66
N GLU A 238 -13.02 -4.78 -5.01
CA GLU A 238 -13.97 -5.90 -4.89
C GLU A 238 -14.34 -6.46 -6.25
N LYS A 239 -14.71 -5.62 -7.21
CA LYS A 239 -15.06 -6.03 -8.58
C LYS A 239 -13.89 -6.68 -9.31
N ILE A 240 -12.67 -6.17 -9.14
CA ILE A 240 -11.47 -6.73 -9.77
C ILE A 240 -11.17 -8.11 -9.20
N PHE A 241 -11.18 -8.27 -7.88
CA PHE A 241 -10.94 -9.56 -7.24
C PHE A 241 -11.98 -10.61 -7.64
N ASN A 242 -13.27 -10.26 -7.59
CA ASN A 242 -14.34 -11.18 -7.97
C ASN A 242 -14.19 -11.61 -9.42
N SER A 243 -13.97 -10.68 -10.35
CA SER A 243 -13.77 -11.02 -11.77
C SER A 243 -12.56 -11.93 -12.01
N TYR A 244 -11.48 -11.77 -11.22
CA TYR A 244 -10.31 -12.64 -11.32
C TYR A 244 -10.58 -14.03 -10.77
N LEU A 245 -11.12 -14.12 -9.55
CA LEU A 245 -11.38 -15.39 -8.86
C LEU A 245 -12.44 -16.24 -9.58
N GLU A 246 -13.47 -15.61 -10.16
CA GLU A 246 -14.47 -16.32 -10.97
C GLU A 246 -13.87 -16.95 -12.24
N ARG A 247 -12.95 -16.26 -12.91
CA ARG A 247 -12.25 -16.80 -14.09
C ARG A 247 -11.32 -17.98 -13.75
N THR A 248 -10.67 -17.93 -12.60
CA THR A 248 -9.78 -19.01 -12.15
C THR A 248 -10.58 -20.29 -11.90
N ILE A 249 -11.78 -20.19 -11.31
CA ILE A 249 -12.68 -21.32 -11.10
C ILE A 249 -13.17 -21.90 -12.44
N THR A 250 -13.56 -21.06 -13.38
CA THR A 250 -14.10 -21.50 -14.69
C THR A 250 -13.05 -22.13 -15.61
N ASN A 251 -11.77 -21.81 -15.42
CA ASN A 251 -10.66 -22.40 -16.22
C ASN A 251 -10.06 -23.68 -15.59
N ALA A 252 -10.49 -24.04 -14.39
CA ALA A 252 -10.06 -25.26 -13.69
C ALA A 252 -10.96 -26.48 -13.95
N ASP A 253 -12.09 -26.28 -14.61
CA ASP A 253 -13.03 -27.32 -15.11
C ASP A 253 -12.75 -27.61 -16.60
#